data_16e97c2cc66594c3692e86e9743c624e
#
_entry.id   16e97c2cc66594c3692e86e9743c624e
#
_cell.length_a   1.000
_cell.length_b   1.000
_cell.length_c   1.000
_cell.angle_alpha   90.00
_cell.angle_beta   90.00
_cell.angle_gamma   90.00
#
_symmetry.space_group_name_H-M   'P 1'
#
loop_
_entity.id
_entity.type
_entity.pdbx_description
1 polymer ?
#
loop_
_entity_poly.entity_id
_entity_poly.type
_entity_poly.pdbx_seq_one_letter_code
_entity_poly.pdbx_strand_id
1 'polypeptide(L)'
;MQIYKGKSVFGGIAIGKISVYKKDEQLVKRVKIEDADAEMERYTDARNIAAAQLQKLYDKALKEVGEANAAIFEVHQMMLEDEDYNESVENIIHSQMVNAEYAVASTADNFAQMFEAMDDDYMRGRAADVRDISERVITVLAGGAGSGLDSDEPVIIAADDLAPSETVQLDKDKVLSFVTAHGSENSHTAILARTMGIPALICTGIDLDETVDGKLGIVDGTNGVVYVDPDAELLEEMKKKQQEEQEKKRLLQTLKGKENITLDGQKVMLYANVGNIKDLGIALQNDAGGIGLFRSEFIYLGQDHYPTEEEQFQIYKTVAETMAGRRVIIRTLDIGADKQCDYFELDKEDNPAMGLRAIRICLTRPEIFKTQLRALFRASVYGNINIMYPMIISVDEVRQIKAIVEEVKAELAEQGIEYGNPAQGIMIETPASVMMSRELAEEVDFFSIGTNDLTQYTLAIDRQNSKLDKFFDSHHPAVLRMIQMTVENAHKAGIWCGICGELGADQALTKDFLAMGVDELSVSPGSILPLRKIILETDVEAYKKSKQTK
;
A
#
# COMPACT_ATOMS: atom_id res chain seq x y z
N MET A 1 19.51 11.62 28.33
CA MET A 1 19.09 11.37 26.94
C MET A 1 19.35 9.92 26.62
N GLN A 2 18.30 9.19 26.18
CA GLN A 2 18.40 7.82 25.64
C GLN A 2 18.10 7.89 24.14
N ILE A 3 18.70 7.00 23.35
CA ILE A 3 18.54 6.99 21.87
C ILE A 3 18.23 5.58 21.44
N TYR A 4 17.11 5.42 20.73
CA TYR A 4 16.69 4.15 20.14
C TYR A 4 16.65 4.29 18.62
N LYS A 5 17.01 3.22 17.91
CA LYS A 5 16.96 3.16 16.46
C LYS A 5 16.00 2.08 16.01
N GLY A 6 15.16 2.42 15.04
CA GLY A 6 14.18 1.50 14.50
C GLY A 6 14.05 1.63 12.99
N LYS A 7 13.14 0.84 12.44
CA LYS A 7 12.77 0.96 11.02
C LYS A 7 11.69 2.04 10.86
N SER A 8 11.89 2.93 9.89
CA SER A 8 10.90 3.94 9.54
C SER A 8 9.68 3.31 8.85
N VAL A 9 8.51 3.62 9.36
CA VAL A 9 7.22 3.30 8.74
C VAL A 9 6.67 4.50 8.00
N PHE A 10 6.81 5.68 8.61
CA PHE A 10 6.39 6.96 8.05
C PHE A 10 7.33 8.07 8.56
N GLY A 11 7.80 8.90 7.62
CA GLY A 11 8.74 9.97 7.90
C GLY A 11 8.11 11.20 8.57
N GLY A 12 8.97 12.12 8.99
CA GLY A 12 8.60 13.37 9.66
C GLY A 12 9.06 13.41 11.12
N ILE A 13 8.84 14.54 11.77
CA ILE A 13 9.29 14.78 13.16
C ILE A 13 8.07 14.97 14.05
N ALA A 14 7.98 14.16 15.12
CA ALA A 14 7.02 14.34 16.20
C ALA A 14 7.75 14.67 17.51
N ILE A 15 7.24 15.63 18.26
CA ILE A 15 7.77 16.07 19.55
C ILE A 15 6.63 16.11 20.55
N GLY A 16 6.72 15.37 21.63
CA GLY A 16 5.69 15.29 22.66
C GLY A 16 6.09 14.40 23.82
N LYS A 17 5.20 14.29 24.81
CA LYS A 17 5.37 13.34 25.90
C LYS A 17 5.18 11.91 25.37
N ILE A 18 5.98 11.00 25.82
CA ILE A 18 5.84 9.57 25.53
C ILE A 18 4.84 8.99 26.53
N SER A 19 3.83 8.29 26.02
CA SER A 19 2.92 7.47 26.82
C SER A 19 3.19 6.01 26.52
N VAL A 20 3.65 5.30 27.53
CA VAL A 20 3.94 3.86 27.41
C VAL A 20 2.63 3.10 27.56
N TYR A 21 2.23 2.45 26.47
CA TYR A 21 1.12 1.53 26.49
C TYR A 21 1.59 0.15 26.93
N LYS A 22 1.16 -0.26 28.11
CA LYS A 22 1.36 -1.62 28.61
C LYS A 22 0.04 -2.36 28.52
N LYS A 23 0.07 -3.54 27.91
CA LYS A 23 -1.00 -4.48 28.10
C LYS A 23 -1.04 -4.86 29.57
N ASP A 24 -2.19 -4.71 30.19
CA ASP A 24 -2.43 -5.34 31.49
C ASP A 24 -2.45 -6.85 31.25
N GLU A 25 -1.28 -7.50 31.34
CA GLU A 25 -1.20 -8.95 31.39
C GLU A 25 -1.97 -9.41 32.64
N GLN A 26 -3.24 -9.72 32.45
CA GLN A 26 -4.01 -10.35 33.50
C GLN A 26 -3.41 -11.73 33.74
N LEU A 27 -2.71 -11.89 34.83
CA LEU A 27 -2.19 -13.18 35.28
C LEU A 27 -3.37 -14.15 35.44
N VAL A 28 -3.60 -14.93 34.39
CA VAL A 28 -4.67 -15.94 34.38
C VAL A 28 -4.26 -17.04 35.37
N LYS A 29 -5.00 -17.11 36.48
CA LYS A 29 -4.80 -18.13 37.49
C LYS A 29 -5.66 -19.35 37.17
N ARG A 30 -5.03 -20.53 37.25
CA ARG A 30 -5.76 -21.79 37.18
C ARG A 30 -6.53 -22.00 38.50
N VAL A 31 -7.83 -21.95 38.47
CA VAL A 31 -8.72 -22.12 39.60
C VAL A 31 -9.58 -23.36 39.38
N LYS A 32 -9.71 -24.24 40.39
CA LYS A 32 -10.64 -25.36 40.32
C LYS A 32 -12.05 -24.88 40.54
N ILE A 33 -12.98 -25.40 39.73
CA ILE A 33 -14.42 -25.14 39.83
C ILE A 33 -15.16 -26.38 40.33
N GLU A 34 -16.38 -26.20 40.81
CA GLU A 34 -17.27 -27.27 41.29
C GLU A 34 -18.37 -27.63 40.29
N ASP A 35 -18.74 -26.66 39.39
CA ASP A 35 -19.79 -26.79 38.42
C ASP A 35 -19.28 -26.32 37.03
N ALA A 36 -19.09 -27.30 36.14
CA ALA A 36 -18.59 -27.03 34.79
C ALA A 36 -19.68 -26.39 33.90
N ASP A 37 -20.94 -26.74 34.09
CA ASP A 37 -22.05 -26.22 33.27
C ASP A 37 -22.29 -24.73 33.58
N ALA A 38 -22.22 -24.34 34.84
CA ALA A 38 -22.29 -22.93 35.24
C ALA A 38 -21.10 -22.10 34.69
N GLU A 39 -19.90 -22.70 34.65
CA GLU A 39 -18.74 -22.04 34.10
C GLU A 39 -18.81 -21.91 32.56
N MET A 40 -19.40 -22.88 31.88
CA MET A 40 -19.69 -22.80 30.46
C MET A 40 -20.69 -21.71 30.12
N GLU A 41 -21.72 -21.55 30.95
CA GLU A 41 -22.68 -20.44 30.80
C GLU A 41 -21.98 -19.09 30.95
N ARG A 42 -21.09 -18.96 31.94
CA ARG A 42 -20.25 -17.77 32.16
C ARG A 42 -19.32 -17.47 30.97
N TYR A 43 -18.69 -18.50 30.41
CA TYR A 43 -17.88 -18.39 29.20
C TYR A 43 -18.71 -17.91 28.00
N THR A 44 -19.87 -18.53 27.79
CA THR A 44 -20.76 -18.21 26.68
C THR A 44 -21.24 -16.76 26.74
N ASP A 45 -21.61 -16.28 27.93
CA ASP A 45 -21.99 -14.90 28.14
C ASP A 45 -20.83 -13.93 27.84
N ALA A 46 -19.63 -14.24 28.32
CA ALA A 46 -18.45 -13.43 28.08
C ALA A 46 -18.07 -13.39 26.58
N ARG A 47 -18.16 -14.52 25.88
CA ARG A 47 -17.95 -14.60 24.43
C ARG A 47 -18.95 -13.73 23.66
N ASN A 48 -20.23 -13.78 24.02
CA ASN A 48 -21.27 -12.97 23.39
C ASN A 48 -21.04 -11.46 23.62
N ILE A 49 -20.60 -11.07 24.81
CA ILE A 49 -20.23 -9.69 25.12
C ILE A 49 -19.00 -9.27 24.29
N ALA A 50 -17.97 -10.12 24.18
CA ALA A 50 -16.78 -9.87 23.38
C ALA A 50 -17.14 -9.71 21.89
N ALA A 51 -18.01 -10.56 21.35
CA ALA A 51 -18.50 -10.45 19.97
C ALA A 51 -19.26 -9.12 19.74
N ALA A 52 -20.10 -8.70 20.68
CA ALA A 52 -20.78 -7.41 20.60
C ALA A 52 -19.81 -6.21 20.68
N GLN A 53 -18.70 -6.33 21.41
CA GLN A 53 -17.65 -5.33 21.44
C GLN A 53 -16.91 -5.26 20.09
N LEU A 54 -16.59 -6.41 19.48
CA LEU A 54 -15.96 -6.47 18.15
C LEU A 54 -16.86 -5.84 17.08
N GLN A 55 -18.18 -6.06 17.14
CA GLN A 55 -19.13 -5.41 16.23
C GLN A 55 -19.07 -3.87 16.35
N LYS A 56 -18.99 -3.34 17.57
CA LYS A 56 -18.84 -1.88 17.76
C LYS A 56 -17.52 -1.36 17.20
N LEU A 57 -16.43 -2.13 17.33
CA LEU A 57 -15.14 -1.78 16.75
C LEU A 57 -15.19 -1.84 15.22
N TYR A 58 -15.86 -2.83 14.64
CA TYR A 58 -16.13 -2.89 13.21
C TYR A 58 -16.85 -1.63 12.73
N ASP A 59 -17.96 -1.27 13.37
CA ASP A 59 -18.77 -0.10 13.00
C ASP A 59 -17.97 1.21 13.10
N LYS A 60 -17.09 1.33 14.09
CA LYS A 60 -16.18 2.46 14.25
C LYS A 60 -15.10 2.46 13.16
N ALA A 61 -14.43 1.33 12.96
CA ALA A 61 -13.38 1.18 11.94
C ALA A 61 -13.91 1.44 10.53
N LEU A 62 -15.11 0.94 10.21
CA LEU A 62 -15.76 1.17 8.93
C LEU A 62 -15.90 2.67 8.60
N LYS A 63 -16.26 3.47 9.61
CA LYS A 63 -16.41 4.94 9.46
C LYS A 63 -15.08 5.69 9.38
N GLU A 64 -14.09 5.26 10.15
CA GLU A 64 -12.86 6.01 10.36
C GLU A 64 -11.71 5.60 9.45
N VAL A 65 -11.58 4.31 9.12
CA VAL A 65 -10.45 3.75 8.39
C VAL A 65 -10.85 2.91 7.17
N GLY A 66 -12.16 2.75 6.94
CA GLY A 66 -12.74 2.08 5.79
C GLY A 66 -12.84 0.55 5.90
N GLU A 67 -13.57 -0.05 4.96
CA GLU A 67 -14.02 -1.45 4.97
C GLU A 67 -12.87 -2.48 5.07
N ALA A 68 -11.78 -2.30 4.33
CA ALA A 68 -10.67 -3.25 4.37
C ALA A 68 -9.97 -3.35 5.74
N ASN A 69 -9.90 -2.23 6.47
CA ASN A 69 -9.35 -2.23 7.83
C ASN A 69 -10.39 -2.67 8.87
N ALA A 70 -11.68 -2.50 8.57
CA ALA A 70 -12.76 -3.00 9.41
C ALA A 70 -12.93 -4.52 9.30
N ALA A 71 -12.65 -5.12 8.13
CA ALA A 71 -12.81 -6.55 7.87
C ALA A 71 -12.08 -7.46 8.88
N ILE A 72 -10.99 -6.98 9.51
CA ILE A 72 -10.29 -7.74 10.56
C ILE A 72 -11.22 -8.08 11.73
N PHE A 73 -12.14 -7.19 12.07
CA PHE A 73 -13.08 -7.43 13.16
C PHE A 73 -14.19 -8.45 12.82
N GLU A 74 -14.54 -8.57 11.51
CA GLU A 74 -15.40 -9.68 11.06
C GLU A 74 -14.68 -11.02 11.20
N VAL A 75 -13.41 -11.06 10.80
CA VAL A 75 -12.57 -12.26 10.98
C VAL A 75 -12.45 -12.61 12.46
N HIS A 76 -12.23 -11.64 13.34
CA HIS A 76 -12.17 -11.85 14.79
C HIS A 76 -13.52 -12.40 15.34
N GLN A 77 -14.66 -11.92 14.84
CA GLN A 77 -15.96 -12.49 15.21
C GLN A 77 -16.10 -13.94 14.74
N MET A 78 -15.72 -14.22 13.47
CA MET A 78 -15.75 -15.59 12.95
C MET A 78 -14.87 -16.54 13.77
N MET A 79 -13.66 -16.08 14.19
CA MET A 79 -12.76 -16.87 15.02
C MET A 79 -13.34 -17.12 16.44
N LEU A 80 -14.10 -16.17 17.02
CA LEU A 80 -14.81 -16.38 18.29
C LEU A 80 -15.99 -17.35 18.16
N GLU A 81 -16.57 -17.48 16.97
CA GLU A 81 -17.67 -18.39 16.66
C GLU A 81 -17.19 -19.75 16.16
N ASP A 82 -15.89 -19.91 15.92
CA ASP A 82 -15.28 -21.14 15.42
C ASP A 82 -15.56 -22.33 16.33
N GLU A 83 -16.06 -23.42 15.75
CA GLU A 83 -16.47 -24.61 16.49
C GLU A 83 -15.30 -25.27 17.19
N ASP A 84 -14.15 -25.43 16.51
CA ASP A 84 -12.96 -26.10 17.05
C ASP A 84 -12.37 -25.31 18.22
N TYR A 85 -12.35 -23.98 18.12
CA TYR A 85 -11.91 -23.10 19.20
C TYR A 85 -12.81 -23.24 20.44
N ASN A 86 -14.14 -23.16 20.24
CA ASN A 86 -15.12 -23.25 21.33
C ASN A 86 -15.13 -24.65 21.98
N GLU A 87 -15.05 -25.72 21.17
CA GLU A 87 -14.97 -27.10 21.65
C GLU A 87 -13.69 -27.33 22.47
N SER A 88 -12.57 -26.72 22.09
CA SER A 88 -11.33 -26.77 22.86
C SER A 88 -11.50 -26.14 24.25
N VAL A 89 -12.12 -24.96 24.34
CA VAL A 89 -12.40 -24.30 25.64
C VAL A 89 -13.32 -25.15 26.49
N GLU A 90 -14.43 -25.66 25.93
CA GLU A 90 -15.38 -26.54 26.59
C GLU A 90 -14.70 -27.80 27.15
N ASN A 91 -13.91 -28.46 26.32
CA ASN A 91 -13.17 -29.66 26.71
C ASN A 91 -12.23 -29.42 27.90
N ILE A 92 -11.55 -28.27 27.94
CA ILE A 92 -10.66 -27.93 29.06
C ILE A 92 -11.46 -27.67 30.33
N ILE A 93 -12.57 -26.93 30.26
CA ILE A 93 -13.45 -26.67 31.41
C ILE A 93 -13.96 -27.98 32.00
N HIS A 94 -14.58 -28.82 31.17
CA HIS A 94 -15.22 -30.07 31.64
C HIS A 94 -14.20 -31.14 32.09
N SER A 95 -13.11 -31.36 31.31
CA SER A 95 -12.15 -32.42 31.62
C SER A 95 -11.24 -32.08 32.78
N GLN A 96 -10.89 -30.81 32.96
CA GLN A 96 -9.94 -30.37 33.98
C GLN A 96 -10.61 -29.71 35.20
N MET A 97 -11.92 -29.43 35.12
CA MET A 97 -12.67 -28.72 36.15
C MET A 97 -11.99 -27.41 36.56
N VAL A 98 -11.73 -26.54 35.58
CA VAL A 98 -11.01 -25.26 35.74
C VAL A 98 -11.83 -24.07 35.22
N ASN A 99 -11.50 -22.89 35.71
CA ASN A 99 -12.16 -21.63 35.35
C ASN A 99 -12.01 -21.28 33.85
N ALA A 100 -12.96 -20.56 33.32
CA ALA A 100 -13.06 -20.18 31.92
C ALA A 100 -11.85 -19.35 31.45
N GLU A 101 -11.31 -18.44 32.28
CA GLU A 101 -10.13 -17.64 31.94
C GLU A 101 -8.93 -18.54 31.62
N TYR A 102 -8.71 -19.58 32.43
CA TYR A 102 -7.62 -20.52 32.20
C TYR A 102 -7.84 -21.38 30.95
N ALA A 103 -9.08 -21.83 30.73
CA ALA A 103 -9.43 -22.60 29.56
C ALA A 103 -9.23 -21.80 28.26
N VAL A 104 -9.68 -20.54 28.23
CA VAL A 104 -9.48 -19.62 27.10
C VAL A 104 -8.01 -19.35 26.85
N ALA A 105 -7.22 -19.04 27.88
CA ALA A 105 -5.79 -18.79 27.74
C ALA A 105 -5.04 -20.02 27.20
N SER A 106 -5.33 -21.21 27.72
CA SER A 106 -4.73 -22.46 27.23
C SER A 106 -5.10 -22.76 25.79
N THR A 107 -6.35 -22.53 25.40
CA THR A 107 -6.81 -22.68 24.01
C THR A 107 -6.08 -21.69 23.11
N ALA A 108 -5.99 -20.42 23.52
CA ALA A 108 -5.28 -19.38 22.79
C ALA A 108 -3.81 -19.76 22.51
N ASP A 109 -3.10 -20.24 23.53
CA ASP A 109 -1.70 -20.67 23.40
C ASP A 109 -1.57 -21.83 22.41
N ASN A 110 -2.48 -22.83 22.48
CA ASN A 110 -2.45 -23.98 21.59
C ASN A 110 -2.69 -23.57 20.12
N PHE A 111 -3.70 -22.78 19.86
CA PHE A 111 -4.04 -22.32 18.50
C PHE A 111 -2.96 -21.37 17.96
N ALA A 112 -2.45 -20.45 18.78
CA ALA A 112 -1.38 -19.56 18.38
C ALA A 112 -0.11 -20.33 17.98
N GLN A 113 0.30 -21.34 18.78
CA GLN A 113 1.43 -22.21 18.45
C GLN A 113 1.20 -23.00 17.14
N MET A 114 -0.03 -23.47 16.89
CA MET A 114 -0.37 -24.13 15.63
C MET A 114 -0.17 -23.19 14.44
N PHE A 115 -0.66 -21.97 14.51
CA PHE A 115 -0.48 -20.96 13.44
C PHE A 115 0.99 -20.55 13.28
N GLU A 116 1.73 -20.36 14.37
CA GLU A 116 3.16 -20.03 14.34
C GLU A 116 4.03 -21.12 13.68
N ALA A 117 3.58 -22.37 13.76
CA ALA A 117 4.29 -23.52 13.16
C ALA A 117 4.00 -23.70 11.66
N MET A 118 3.10 -22.92 11.08
CA MET A 118 2.77 -22.98 9.65
C MET A 118 3.85 -22.30 8.80
N ASP A 119 4.09 -22.81 7.60
CA ASP A 119 5.08 -22.23 6.66
C ASP A 119 4.59 -20.96 5.94
N ASP A 120 3.30 -20.63 6.06
CA ASP A 120 2.65 -19.47 5.44
C ASP A 120 2.71 -18.23 6.34
N ASP A 121 3.28 -17.12 5.85
CA ASP A 121 3.40 -15.86 6.59
C ASP A 121 2.05 -15.23 6.99
N TYR A 122 1.02 -15.39 6.15
CA TYR A 122 -0.32 -14.91 6.44
C TYR A 122 -0.94 -15.71 7.59
N MET A 123 -0.82 -17.03 7.54
CA MET A 123 -1.32 -17.91 8.61
C MET A 123 -0.56 -17.70 9.92
N ARG A 124 0.76 -17.49 9.88
CA ARG A 124 1.53 -17.11 11.08
C ARG A 124 1.03 -15.82 11.72
N GLY A 125 0.59 -14.86 10.92
CA GLY A 125 -0.01 -13.61 11.42
C GLY A 125 -1.28 -13.84 12.24
N ARG A 126 -2.04 -14.93 11.97
CA ARG A 126 -3.26 -15.28 12.70
C ARG A 126 -3.03 -15.65 14.18
N ALA A 127 -1.82 -16.02 14.55
CA ALA A 127 -1.48 -16.25 15.95
C ALA A 127 -1.73 -15.01 16.83
N ALA A 128 -1.43 -13.81 16.31
CA ALA A 128 -1.71 -12.56 17.02
C ALA A 128 -3.22 -12.29 17.14
N ASP A 129 -4.00 -12.62 16.10
CA ASP A 129 -5.45 -12.45 16.10
C ASP A 129 -6.11 -13.36 17.15
N VAL A 130 -5.69 -14.63 17.24
CA VAL A 130 -6.18 -15.56 18.27
C VAL A 130 -5.92 -15.04 19.68
N ARG A 131 -4.72 -14.48 19.90
CA ARG A 131 -4.39 -13.89 21.21
C ARG A 131 -5.26 -12.66 21.51
N ASP A 132 -5.51 -11.79 20.53
CA ASP A 132 -6.35 -10.58 20.72
C ASP A 132 -7.79 -10.94 21.09
N ILE A 133 -8.43 -11.88 20.37
CA ILE A 133 -9.80 -12.30 20.69
C ILE A 133 -9.91 -12.98 22.05
N SER A 134 -8.93 -13.83 22.39
CA SER A 134 -8.92 -14.57 23.65
C SER A 134 -8.70 -13.64 24.85
N GLU A 135 -7.78 -12.68 24.73
CA GLU A 135 -7.54 -11.66 25.76
C GLU A 135 -8.79 -10.80 26.01
N ARG A 136 -9.53 -10.50 24.96
CA ARG A 136 -10.82 -9.80 25.07
C ARG A 136 -11.83 -10.59 25.87
N VAL A 137 -11.97 -11.89 25.60
CA VAL A 137 -12.86 -12.76 26.37
C VAL A 137 -12.42 -12.84 27.85
N ILE A 138 -11.12 -12.99 28.10
CA ILE A 138 -10.55 -13.02 29.46
C ILE A 138 -10.83 -11.70 30.19
N THR A 139 -10.69 -10.57 29.53
CA THR A 139 -10.98 -9.24 30.10
C THR A 139 -12.44 -9.12 30.49
N VAL A 140 -13.37 -9.61 29.66
CA VAL A 140 -14.81 -9.63 29.99
C VAL A 140 -15.07 -10.54 31.17
N LEU A 141 -14.49 -11.75 31.20
CA LEU A 141 -14.62 -12.71 32.31
C LEU A 141 -14.14 -12.12 33.64
N ALA A 142 -13.09 -11.29 33.60
CA ALA A 142 -12.55 -10.62 34.77
C ALA A 142 -13.35 -9.38 35.22
N GLY A 143 -14.40 -9.00 34.47
CA GLY A 143 -15.23 -7.83 34.78
C GLY A 143 -14.55 -6.49 34.44
N GLY A 144 -13.48 -6.52 33.63
CA GLY A 144 -12.75 -5.33 33.18
C GLY A 144 -13.47 -4.65 32.00
N ALA A 145 -13.58 -3.32 32.03
CA ALA A 145 -13.79 -2.52 30.85
C ALA A 145 -12.41 -2.26 30.26
N GLY A 146 -12.19 -2.57 28.97
CA GLY A 146 -10.89 -2.41 28.33
C GLY A 146 -10.27 -1.02 28.60
N SER A 147 -9.01 -1.00 28.96
CA SER A 147 -8.25 0.23 29.23
C SER A 147 -8.08 1.01 27.93
N GLY A 148 -8.79 2.11 27.78
CA GLY A 148 -8.53 3.08 26.73
C GLY A 148 -7.26 3.87 27.05
N LEU A 149 -6.49 4.21 26.02
CA LEU A 149 -5.42 5.22 26.11
C LEU A 149 -6.09 6.60 26.31
N ASP A 150 -6.46 6.92 27.52
CA ASP A 150 -7.03 8.22 27.89
C ASP A 150 -5.89 9.18 28.26
N SER A 151 -5.32 9.83 27.24
CA SER A 151 -4.49 11.03 27.45
C SER A 151 -5.30 12.26 27.08
N ASP A 152 -5.33 13.24 27.95
CA ASP A 152 -5.94 14.54 27.67
C ASP A 152 -5.09 15.42 26.74
N GLU A 153 -3.80 15.15 26.62
CA GLU A 153 -2.84 15.85 25.76
C GLU A 153 -2.37 14.94 24.61
N PRO A 154 -1.98 15.52 23.44
CA PRO A 154 -1.36 14.77 22.37
C PRO A 154 -0.04 14.12 22.80
N VAL A 155 0.12 12.81 22.53
CA VAL A 155 1.26 12.00 22.99
C VAL A 155 1.90 11.18 21.88
N ILE A 156 3.15 10.80 22.11
CA ILE A 156 3.84 9.73 21.37
C ILE A 156 3.49 8.42 22.07
N ILE A 157 2.90 7.48 21.35
CA ILE A 157 2.57 6.16 21.91
C ILE A 157 3.76 5.24 21.74
N ALA A 158 4.28 4.73 22.87
CA ALA A 158 5.29 3.67 22.90
C ALA A 158 4.64 2.36 23.35
N ALA A 159 4.77 1.30 22.56
CA ALA A 159 4.18 -0.01 22.83
C ALA A 159 5.11 -1.14 22.42
N ASP A 160 4.82 -2.37 22.85
CA ASP A 160 5.51 -3.55 22.34
C ASP A 160 5.15 -3.76 20.86
N ASP A 161 3.90 -3.99 20.57
CA ASP A 161 3.17 -3.84 19.31
C ASP A 161 1.71 -3.53 19.67
N LEU A 162 0.91 -3.02 18.74
CA LEU A 162 -0.49 -2.70 18.99
C LEU A 162 -1.41 -3.61 18.17
N ALA A 163 -2.35 -4.24 18.86
CA ALA A 163 -3.39 -5.03 18.22
C ALA A 163 -4.38 -4.16 17.44
N PRO A 164 -5.09 -4.70 16.44
CA PRO A 164 -6.12 -3.98 15.69
C PRO A 164 -7.17 -3.32 16.58
N SER A 165 -7.60 -4.05 17.59
CA SER A 165 -8.60 -3.60 18.54
C SER A 165 -8.16 -2.42 19.41
N GLU A 166 -6.88 -2.30 19.67
CA GLU A 166 -6.26 -1.21 20.43
C GLU A 166 -6.14 0.03 19.55
N THR A 167 -5.67 -0.15 18.31
CA THR A 167 -5.44 0.96 17.38
C THR A 167 -6.72 1.71 16.99
N VAL A 168 -7.86 1.01 16.87
CA VAL A 168 -9.15 1.63 16.54
C VAL A 168 -9.75 2.41 17.71
N GLN A 169 -9.35 2.10 18.94
CA GLN A 169 -9.81 2.83 20.12
C GLN A 169 -9.11 4.17 20.34
N LEU A 170 -7.95 4.37 19.70
CA LEU A 170 -7.18 5.61 19.83
C LEU A 170 -7.92 6.83 19.28
N ASP A 171 -7.82 7.93 20.01
CA ASP A 171 -8.22 9.24 19.51
C ASP A 171 -7.12 9.78 18.58
N LYS A 172 -7.39 9.77 17.29
CA LYS A 172 -6.41 10.16 16.25
C LYS A 172 -5.87 11.57 16.41
N ASP A 173 -6.65 12.47 16.97
CA ASP A 173 -6.25 13.88 17.19
C ASP A 173 -5.26 14.00 18.35
N LYS A 174 -5.15 12.96 19.17
CA LYS A 174 -4.25 12.92 20.33
C LYS A 174 -3.01 12.06 20.14
N VAL A 175 -2.83 11.45 18.96
CA VAL A 175 -1.64 10.65 18.64
C VAL A 175 -0.68 11.44 17.77
N LEU A 176 0.51 11.75 18.31
CA LEU A 176 1.58 12.44 17.57
C LEU A 176 2.45 11.47 16.76
N SER A 177 2.67 10.28 17.27
CA SER A 177 3.56 9.28 16.67
C SER A 177 3.35 7.92 17.32
N PHE A 178 3.73 6.85 16.59
CA PHE A 178 3.86 5.51 17.13
C PHE A 178 5.33 5.08 17.17
N VAL A 179 5.71 4.46 18.27
CA VAL A 179 7.03 3.85 18.46
C VAL A 179 6.82 2.45 19.03
N THR A 180 7.11 1.39 18.28
CA THR A 180 6.99 0.03 18.80
C THR A 180 8.35 -0.62 19.03
N ALA A 181 8.46 -1.41 20.11
CA ALA A 181 9.66 -2.16 20.44
C ALA A 181 9.88 -3.29 19.42
N HIS A 182 8.82 -3.96 19.03
CA HIS A 182 8.76 -5.01 18.01
C HIS A 182 7.82 -4.62 16.85
N GLY A 183 7.40 -5.57 16.03
CA GLY A 183 6.45 -5.36 14.94
C GLY A 183 7.06 -5.51 13.56
N SER A 184 6.22 -5.38 12.54
CA SER A 184 6.60 -5.49 11.13
C SER A 184 6.07 -4.30 10.32
N GLU A 185 6.60 -4.12 9.12
CA GLU A 185 6.12 -3.05 8.19
C GLU A 185 4.66 -3.24 7.75
N ASN A 186 4.14 -4.45 7.91
CA ASN A 186 2.77 -4.82 7.62
C ASN A 186 1.90 -4.92 8.88
N SER A 187 2.41 -4.56 10.06
CA SER A 187 1.63 -4.54 11.30
C SER A 187 0.49 -3.50 11.22
N HIS A 188 -0.56 -3.71 12.00
CA HIS A 188 -1.69 -2.78 12.07
C HIS A 188 -1.27 -1.38 12.51
N THR A 189 -0.30 -1.28 13.43
CA THR A 189 0.30 0.00 13.85
C THR A 189 0.95 0.72 12.67
N ALA A 190 1.70 0.00 11.85
CA ALA A 190 2.36 0.55 10.67
C ALA A 190 1.35 1.04 9.62
N ILE A 191 0.30 0.26 9.37
CA ILE A 191 -0.78 0.63 8.45
C ILE A 191 -1.52 1.88 8.96
N LEU A 192 -1.85 1.92 10.24
CA LEU A 192 -2.53 3.06 10.86
C LEU A 192 -1.69 4.35 10.77
N ALA A 193 -0.39 4.27 11.09
CA ALA A 193 0.52 5.42 11.00
C ALA A 193 0.58 5.99 9.58
N ARG A 194 0.68 5.13 8.56
CA ARG A 194 0.63 5.55 7.14
C ARG A 194 -0.70 6.21 6.79
N THR A 195 -1.80 5.66 7.27
CA THR A 195 -3.16 6.19 7.03
C THR A 195 -3.34 7.57 7.69
N MET A 196 -2.83 7.73 8.90
CA MET A 196 -2.87 9.00 9.63
C MET A 196 -1.84 10.01 9.12
N GLY A 197 -0.81 9.57 8.39
CA GLY A 197 0.27 10.43 7.91
C GLY A 197 1.13 11.01 9.03
N ILE A 198 1.30 10.25 10.13
CA ILE A 198 2.11 10.63 11.30
C ILE A 198 3.41 9.83 11.38
N PRO A 199 4.50 10.41 11.91
CA PRO A 199 5.76 9.69 12.09
C PRO A 199 5.58 8.38 12.87
N ALA A 200 6.23 7.31 12.43
CA ALA A 200 6.18 6.04 13.14
C ALA A 200 7.44 5.21 12.91
N LEU A 201 7.89 4.56 13.97
CA LEU A 201 9.04 3.66 13.99
C LEU A 201 8.67 2.32 14.62
N ILE A 202 9.16 1.24 14.04
CA ILE A 202 9.00 -0.13 14.53
C ILE A 202 10.37 -0.76 14.81
N CYS A 203 10.39 -1.86 15.54
CA CYS A 203 11.61 -2.60 15.89
C CYS A 203 12.66 -1.70 16.57
N THR A 204 12.24 -0.79 17.43
CA THR A 204 13.13 0.16 18.10
C THR A 204 13.81 -0.45 19.33
N GLY A 205 13.24 -1.50 19.89
CA GLY A 205 13.68 -2.06 21.18
C GLY A 205 13.58 -1.04 22.33
N ILE A 206 12.65 -0.07 22.23
CA ILE A 206 12.45 0.95 23.27
C ILE A 206 12.02 0.31 24.58
N ASP A 207 12.57 0.78 25.69
CA ASP A 207 12.17 0.32 27.03
C ASP A 207 10.74 0.79 27.33
N LEU A 208 9.89 -0.15 27.75
CA LEU A 208 8.48 0.12 28.05
C LEU A 208 8.27 0.22 29.57
N ASP A 209 8.98 1.15 30.23
CA ASP A 209 8.97 1.31 31.67
C ASP A 209 8.93 2.79 32.10
N GLU A 210 9.03 3.04 33.40
CA GLU A 210 9.01 4.36 34.00
C GLU A 210 10.19 5.25 33.57
N THR A 211 11.25 4.69 32.97
CA THR A 211 12.39 5.47 32.48
C THR A 211 12.06 6.22 31.19
N VAL A 212 11.03 5.76 30.47
CA VAL A 212 10.56 6.34 29.21
C VAL A 212 9.18 7.00 29.36
N ASP A 213 8.30 6.40 30.18
CA ASP A 213 6.93 6.88 30.36
C ASP A 213 6.88 8.32 30.93
N GLY A 214 6.02 9.14 30.36
CA GLY A 214 5.85 10.55 30.73
C GLY A 214 7.02 11.47 30.35
N LYS A 215 8.12 10.95 29.79
CA LYS A 215 9.26 11.76 29.34
C LYS A 215 8.98 12.49 28.05
N LEU A 216 9.69 13.60 27.83
CA LEU A 216 9.69 14.25 26.54
C LEU A 216 10.42 13.37 25.52
N GLY A 217 9.78 13.12 24.39
CA GLY A 217 10.33 12.35 23.29
C GLY A 217 10.39 13.16 21.99
N ILE A 218 11.36 12.82 21.15
CA ILE A 218 11.42 13.24 19.75
C ILE A 218 11.48 11.97 18.90
N VAL A 219 10.57 11.87 17.95
CA VAL A 219 10.57 10.80 16.94
C VAL A 219 10.96 11.41 15.60
N ASP A 220 12.14 11.04 15.12
CA ASP A 220 12.60 11.35 13.77
C ASP A 220 12.31 10.14 12.87
N GLY A 221 11.10 10.11 12.33
CA GLY A 221 10.64 9.04 11.44
C GLY A 221 11.43 8.97 10.14
N THR A 222 12.04 10.06 9.71
CA THR A 222 12.85 10.09 8.48
C THR A 222 14.19 9.39 8.66
N ASN A 223 14.84 9.61 9.81
CA ASN A 223 16.15 9.01 10.11
C ASN A 223 16.05 7.71 10.94
N GLY A 224 14.85 7.30 11.34
CA GLY A 224 14.64 6.08 12.09
C GLY A 224 15.13 6.13 13.54
N VAL A 225 15.01 7.30 14.21
CA VAL A 225 15.58 7.51 15.54
C VAL A 225 14.54 8.08 16.52
N VAL A 226 14.52 7.55 17.74
CA VAL A 226 13.78 8.11 18.89
C VAL A 226 14.78 8.64 19.90
N TYR A 227 14.56 9.86 20.36
CA TYR A 227 15.29 10.47 21.46
C TYR A 227 14.36 10.61 22.66
N VAL A 228 14.75 10.07 23.80
CA VAL A 228 14.02 10.19 25.07
C VAL A 228 14.80 11.10 26.00
N ASP A 229 14.12 12.08 26.59
CA ASP A 229 14.69 13.12 27.43
C ASP A 229 15.86 13.85 26.72
N PRO A 230 15.58 14.50 25.54
CA PRO A 230 16.58 15.19 24.75
C PRO A 230 17.10 16.41 25.50
N ASP A 231 18.37 16.76 25.27
CA ASP A 231 18.88 18.04 25.75
C ASP A 231 18.25 19.24 25.00
N ALA A 232 18.46 20.44 25.55
CA ALA A 232 17.83 21.66 25.04
C ALA A 232 18.31 22.00 23.63
N GLU A 233 19.56 21.68 23.28
CA GLU A 233 20.13 21.99 21.95
C GLU A 233 19.49 21.13 20.86
N LEU A 234 19.42 19.82 21.08
CA LEU A 234 18.75 18.90 20.17
C LEU A 234 17.25 19.20 20.02
N LEU A 235 16.59 19.54 21.14
CA LEU A 235 15.17 19.89 21.13
C LEU A 235 14.90 21.12 20.25
N GLU A 236 15.69 22.15 20.37
CA GLU A 236 15.54 23.36 19.55
C GLU A 236 15.88 23.11 18.06
N GLU A 237 16.91 22.31 17.79
CA GLU A 237 17.22 21.89 16.42
C GLU A 237 16.03 21.14 15.78
N MET A 238 15.46 20.16 16.50
CA MET A 238 14.37 19.34 15.97
C MET A 238 13.04 20.10 15.87
N LYS A 239 12.76 21.02 16.77
CA LYS A 239 11.63 21.94 16.64
C LYS A 239 11.74 22.80 15.39
N LYS A 240 12.94 23.32 15.11
CA LYS A 240 13.19 24.12 13.92
C LYS A 240 12.97 23.29 12.65
N LYS A 241 13.52 22.08 12.60
CA LYS A 241 13.29 21.14 11.48
C LYS A 241 11.79 20.83 11.31
N GLN A 242 11.08 20.53 12.38
CA GLN A 242 9.64 20.28 12.36
C GLN A 242 8.87 21.48 11.79
N GLN A 243 9.19 22.70 12.23
CA GLN A 243 8.58 23.92 11.72
C GLN A 243 8.87 24.13 10.23
N GLU A 244 10.11 23.89 9.80
CA GLU A 244 10.51 23.98 8.39
C GLU A 244 9.76 22.98 7.52
N GLU A 245 9.58 21.74 8.00
CA GLU A 245 8.79 20.70 7.31
C GLU A 245 7.29 21.08 7.23
N GLN A 246 6.72 21.57 8.32
CA GLN A 246 5.32 22.03 8.36
C GLN A 246 5.09 23.21 7.42
N GLU A 247 6.00 24.19 7.43
CA GLU A 247 5.92 25.34 6.53
C GLU A 247 6.09 24.90 5.07
N LYS A 248 7.01 23.98 4.77
CA LYS A 248 7.15 23.38 3.44
C LYS A 248 5.86 22.69 3.01
N LYS A 249 5.24 21.87 3.88
CA LYS A 249 3.95 21.25 3.60
C LYS A 249 2.87 22.30 3.33
N ARG A 250 2.79 23.35 4.17
CA ARG A 250 1.83 24.44 3.99
C ARG A 250 2.01 25.17 2.66
N LEU A 251 3.25 25.49 2.30
CA LEU A 251 3.56 26.13 1.03
C LEU A 251 3.17 25.25 -0.16
N LEU A 252 3.42 23.94 -0.08
CA LEU A 252 3.01 23.01 -1.13
C LEU A 252 1.49 22.97 -1.31
N GLN A 253 0.69 23.08 -0.25
CA GLN A 253 -0.77 23.14 -0.38
C GLN A 253 -1.25 24.37 -1.17
N THR A 254 -0.50 25.47 -1.17
CA THR A 254 -0.82 26.67 -2.00
C THR A 254 -0.66 26.43 -3.51
N LEU A 255 -0.02 25.33 -3.89
CA LEU A 255 0.15 24.96 -5.30
C LEU A 255 -1.03 24.19 -5.88
N LYS A 256 -1.99 23.76 -5.05
CA LYS A 256 -3.21 23.10 -5.54
C LYS A 256 -3.96 24.00 -6.51
N GLY A 257 -4.51 23.41 -7.56
CA GLY A 257 -5.23 24.11 -8.61
C GLY A 257 -4.35 24.86 -9.62
N LYS A 258 -3.02 24.91 -9.43
CA LYS A 258 -2.12 25.49 -10.43
C LYS A 258 -1.86 24.50 -11.56
N GLU A 259 -1.84 25.02 -12.80
CA GLU A 259 -1.42 24.23 -13.94
C GLU A 259 0.06 23.86 -13.84
N ASN A 260 0.41 22.66 -14.34
CA ASN A 260 1.79 22.20 -14.36
C ASN A 260 2.49 22.72 -15.64
N ILE A 261 2.97 23.95 -15.59
CA ILE A 261 3.61 24.65 -16.70
C ILE A 261 4.95 25.19 -16.22
N THR A 262 6.00 24.93 -16.99
CA THR A 262 7.35 25.48 -16.73
C THR A 262 7.42 26.99 -16.98
N LEU A 263 8.48 27.66 -16.57
CA LEU A 263 8.66 29.09 -16.78
C LEU A 263 8.72 29.48 -18.26
N ASP A 264 9.20 28.59 -19.11
CA ASP A 264 9.26 28.74 -20.58
C ASP A 264 8.03 28.17 -21.32
N GLY A 265 6.99 27.74 -20.57
CA GLY A 265 5.68 27.41 -21.12
C GLY A 265 5.46 25.94 -21.50
N GLN A 266 6.37 25.01 -21.17
CA GLN A 266 6.16 23.59 -21.39
C GLN A 266 5.12 23.05 -20.41
N LYS A 267 4.05 22.43 -20.94
CA LYS A 267 3.02 21.75 -20.14
C LYS A 267 3.45 20.33 -19.84
N VAL A 268 3.21 19.89 -18.60
CA VAL A 268 3.53 18.54 -18.12
C VAL A 268 2.33 17.97 -17.38
N MET A 269 1.98 16.73 -17.66
CA MET A 269 0.92 16.03 -16.93
C MET A 269 1.52 15.45 -15.63
N LEU A 270 0.92 15.78 -14.50
CA LEU A 270 1.24 15.16 -13.20
C LEU A 270 0.07 14.30 -12.77
N TYR A 271 0.28 13.00 -12.78
CA TYR A 271 -0.73 11.99 -12.49
C TYR A 271 -0.31 11.14 -11.29
N ALA A 272 -1.28 10.44 -10.71
CA ALA A 272 -1.02 9.55 -9.57
C ALA A 272 -0.92 8.09 -10.00
N ASN A 273 -0.05 7.34 -9.31
CA ASN A 273 -0.05 5.88 -9.28
C ASN A 273 -0.98 5.42 -8.15
N VAL A 274 -1.89 4.53 -8.43
CA VAL A 274 -2.84 3.97 -7.45
C VAL A 274 -2.97 2.46 -7.63
N GLY A 275 -3.20 1.75 -6.53
CA GLY A 275 -3.41 0.31 -6.53
C GLY A 275 -4.87 -0.10 -6.34
N ASN A 276 -5.69 0.75 -5.72
CA ASN A 276 -7.07 0.44 -5.39
C ASN A 276 -7.94 1.71 -5.39
N ILE A 277 -9.27 1.52 -5.27
CA ILE A 277 -10.25 2.62 -5.26
C ILE A 277 -10.01 3.61 -4.09
N LYS A 278 -9.53 3.14 -2.94
CA LYS A 278 -9.31 3.99 -1.77
C LYS A 278 -8.20 5.02 -1.99
N ASP A 279 -7.21 4.68 -2.80
CA ASP A 279 -6.11 5.58 -3.14
C ASP A 279 -6.56 6.80 -3.97
N LEU A 280 -7.73 6.71 -4.64
CA LEU A 280 -8.28 7.81 -5.45
C LEU A 280 -8.56 9.05 -4.61
N GLY A 281 -9.09 8.88 -3.39
CA GLY A 281 -9.31 10.01 -2.48
C GLY A 281 -8.01 10.74 -2.16
N ILE A 282 -6.94 9.99 -1.89
CA ILE A 282 -5.60 10.54 -1.62
C ILE A 282 -5.03 11.24 -2.87
N ALA A 283 -5.20 10.64 -4.04
CA ALA A 283 -4.77 11.23 -5.30
C ALA A 283 -5.47 12.59 -5.56
N LEU A 284 -6.79 12.66 -5.37
CA LEU A 284 -7.56 13.89 -5.50
C LEU A 284 -7.19 14.94 -4.45
N GLN A 285 -6.97 14.52 -3.19
CA GLN A 285 -6.50 15.41 -2.12
C GLN A 285 -5.13 16.03 -2.42
N ASN A 286 -4.26 15.33 -3.13
CA ASN A 286 -2.96 15.83 -3.59
C ASN A 286 -3.03 16.53 -4.95
N ASP A 287 -4.23 16.77 -5.46
CA ASP A 287 -4.48 17.50 -6.72
C ASP A 287 -3.83 16.85 -7.94
N ALA A 288 -3.90 15.52 -8.04
CA ALA A 288 -3.47 14.79 -9.21
C ALA A 288 -4.32 15.17 -10.44
N GLY A 289 -3.68 15.44 -11.57
CA GLY A 289 -4.36 15.76 -12.81
C GLY A 289 -5.10 14.58 -13.47
N GLY A 290 -4.76 13.37 -13.05
CA GLY A 290 -5.32 12.10 -13.52
C GLY A 290 -4.66 10.92 -12.80
N ILE A 291 -4.97 9.71 -13.26
CA ILE A 291 -4.31 8.48 -12.85
C ILE A 291 -3.47 7.99 -14.04
N GLY A 292 -2.14 8.00 -13.89
CA GLY A 292 -1.23 7.53 -14.93
C GLY A 292 -0.89 6.05 -14.82
N LEU A 293 -1.15 5.46 -13.65
CA LEU A 293 -1.05 4.02 -13.45
C LEU A 293 -2.08 3.56 -12.41
N PHE A 294 -3.11 2.88 -12.87
CA PHE A 294 -3.93 2.03 -12.02
C PHE A 294 -3.43 0.59 -12.13
N ARG A 295 -2.99 0.02 -11.01
CA ARG A 295 -2.43 -1.32 -10.95
C ARG A 295 -3.52 -2.35 -10.79
N SER A 296 -4.01 -2.91 -11.91
CA SER A 296 -5.14 -3.85 -11.88
C SER A 296 -4.81 -5.20 -11.24
N GLU A 297 -3.54 -5.55 -11.06
CA GLU A 297 -3.14 -6.79 -10.39
C GLU A 297 -3.68 -6.89 -8.95
N PHE A 298 -3.91 -5.78 -8.25
CA PHE A 298 -4.51 -5.80 -6.92
C PHE A 298 -5.97 -6.30 -6.89
N ILE A 299 -6.66 -6.30 -8.04
CA ILE A 299 -7.99 -6.90 -8.17
C ILE A 299 -7.88 -8.43 -8.09
N TYR A 300 -6.78 -8.98 -8.57
CA TYR A 300 -6.52 -10.42 -8.60
C TYR A 300 -5.90 -10.91 -7.29
N LEU A 301 -4.95 -10.16 -6.71
CA LEU A 301 -4.19 -10.57 -5.53
C LEU A 301 -5.04 -10.73 -4.25
N GLY A 302 -6.23 -10.15 -4.19
CA GLY A 302 -7.11 -10.24 -3.03
C GLY A 302 -8.21 -11.31 -3.15
N GLN A 303 -8.15 -12.17 -4.18
CA GLN A 303 -9.19 -13.16 -4.48
C GLN A 303 -8.63 -14.60 -4.45
N ASP A 304 -9.53 -15.56 -4.29
CA ASP A 304 -9.27 -16.98 -4.40
C ASP A 304 -9.72 -17.58 -5.75
N HIS A 305 -10.21 -16.71 -6.64
CA HIS A 305 -10.72 -17.04 -7.97
C HIS A 305 -10.37 -15.95 -8.99
N TYR A 306 -10.49 -16.28 -10.27
CA TYR A 306 -10.36 -15.28 -11.34
C TYR A 306 -11.48 -14.25 -11.24
N PRO A 307 -11.16 -12.94 -11.08
CA PRO A 307 -12.18 -11.90 -11.05
C PRO A 307 -13.04 -11.93 -12.31
N THR A 308 -14.35 -11.96 -12.14
CA THR A 308 -15.31 -11.98 -13.23
C THR A 308 -15.30 -10.66 -14.02
N GLU A 309 -15.89 -10.65 -15.21
CA GLU A 309 -16.08 -9.42 -15.99
C GLU A 309 -16.84 -8.36 -15.20
N GLU A 310 -17.87 -8.76 -14.46
CA GLU A 310 -18.72 -7.82 -13.71
C GLU A 310 -17.98 -7.21 -12.51
N GLU A 311 -17.25 -8.00 -11.74
CA GLU A 311 -16.43 -7.50 -10.62
C GLU A 311 -15.40 -6.48 -11.11
N GLN A 312 -14.68 -6.79 -12.17
CA GLN A 312 -13.72 -5.87 -12.78
C GLN A 312 -14.40 -4.62 -13.33
N PHE A 313 -15.53 -4.78 -14.03
CA PHE A 313 -16.29 -3.67 -14.58
C PHE A 313 -16.73 -2.68 -13.50
N GLN A 314 -17.27 -3.15 -12.38
CA GLN A 314 -17.72 -2.28 -11.29
C GLN A 314 -16.56 -1.47 -10.70
N ILE A 315 -15.38 -2.08 -10.54
CA ILE A 315 -14.18 -1.40 -10.08
C ILE A 315 -13.76 -0.32 -11.08
N TYR A 316 -13.59 -0.66 -12.34
CA TYR A 316 -13.14 0.30 -13.36
C TYR A 316 -14.14 1.43 -13.60
N LYS A 317 -15.45 1.14 -13.56
CA LYS A 317 -16.51 2.13 -13.62
C LYS A 317 -16.42 3.10 -12.45
N THR A 318 -16.29 2.59 -11.21
CA THR A 318 -16.15 3.43 -10.02
C THR A 318 -14.94 4.35 -10.13
N VAL A 319 -13.81 3.85 -10.62
CA VAL A 319 -12.60 4.66 -10.85
C VAL A 319 -12.86 5.76 -11.87
N ALA A 320 -13.50 5.43 -13.00
CA ALA A 320 -13.80 6.38 -14.06
C ALA A 320 -14.74 7.51 -13.58
N GLU A 321 -15.81 7.15 -12.88
CA GLU A 321 -16.79 8.10 -12.32
C GLU A 321 -16.15 8.99 -11.24
N THR A 322 -15.36 8.41 -10.33
CA THR A 322 -14.67 9.16 -9.26
C THR A 322 -13.70 10.19 -9.83
N MET A 323 -13.03 9.88 -10.93
CA MET A 323 -12.09 10.79 -11.58
C MET A 323 -12.76 11.86 -12.43
N ALA A 324 -14.08 11.82 -12.61
CA ALA A 324 -14.90 12.88 -13.20
C ALA A 324 -14.33 13.43 -14.52
N GLY A 325 -14.03 12.54 -15.48
CA GLY A 325 -13.51 12.88 -16.82
C GLY A 325 -11.99 13.12 -16.88
N ARG A 326 -11.28 13.14 -15.75
CA ARG A 326 -9.80 13.11 -15.74
C ARG A 326 -9.32 11.78 -16.31
N ARG A 327 -8.18 11.81 -16.98
CA ARG A 327 -7.60 10.59 -17.57
C ARG A 327 -7.27 9.54 -16.51
N VAL A 328 -7.62 8.30 -16.81
CA VAL A 328 -7.27 7.11 -16.01
C VAL A 328 -6.63 6.10 -16.92
N ILE A 329 -5.36 5.78 -16.68
CA ILE A 329 -4.63 4.73 -17.40
C ILE A 329 -4.66 3.47 -16.55
N ILE A 330 -5.31 2.43 -17.06
CA ILE A 330 -5.40 1.13 -16.39
C ILE A 330 -4.42 0.17 -17.06
N ARG A 331 -3.45 -0.32 -16.29
CA ARG A 331 -2.55 -1.36 -16.73
C ARG A 331 -3.30 -2.70 -16.69
N THR A 332 -3.23 -3.45 -17.78
CA THR A 332 -3.75 -4.82 -17.79
C THR A 332 -2.92 -5.72 -16.88
N LEU A 333 -3.39 -6.95 -16.69
CA LEU A 333 -2.80 -7.93 -15.78
C LEU A 333 -1.27 -7.94 -15.79
N ASP A 334 -0.67 -7.75 -14.61
CA ASP A 334 0.77 -7.88 -14.36
C ASP A 334 1.01 -8.81 -13.16
N ILE A 335 0.54 -10.06 -13.30
CA ILE A 335 0.75 -11.18 -12.39
C ILE A 335 1.97 -11.99 -12.87
N GLY A 336 2.62 -12.70 -11.97
CA GLY A 336 3.86 -13.44 -12.16
C GLY A 336 5.03 -12.80 -11.43
N ALA A 337 6.22 -13.36 -11.54
CA ALA A 337 7.39 -12.95 -10.79
C ALA A 337 7.16 -13.01 -9.26
N ASP A 338 7.12 -11.84 -8.62
CA ASP A 338 6.90 -11.65 -7.19
C ASP A 338 5.42 -11.63 -6.78
N LYS A 339 4.51 -11.55 -7.76
CA LYS A 339 3.06 -11.46 -7.55
C LYS A 339 2.40 -12.75 -7.99
N GLN A 340 2.21 -13.67 -7.06
CA GLN A 340 1.60 -14.98 -7.35
C GLN A 340 0.21 -15.07 -6.73
N CYS A 341 -0.67 -15.78 -7.45
CA CYS A 341 -2.00 -16.18 -6.99
C CYS A 341 -2.12 -17.68 -7.27
N ASP A 342 -2.45 -18.47 -6.26
CA ASP A 342 -2.47 -19.93 -6.35
C ASP A 342 -3.40 -20.43 -7.47
N TYR A 343 -4.56 -19.77 -7.65
CA TYR A 343 -5.53 -20.14 -8.68
C TYR A 343 -5.07 -19.86 -10.11
N PHE A 344 -3.91 -19.17 -10.32
CA PHE A 344 -3.28 -19.08 -11.63
C PHE A 344 -2.55 -20.37 -12.00
N GLU A 345 -2.24 -21.22 -11.03
CA GLU A 345 -1.52 -22.49 -11.23
C GLU A 345 -0.26 -22.30 -12.10
N LEU A 346 0.53 -21.28 -11.77
CA LEU A 346 1.79 -21.01 -12.46
C LEU A 346 2.87 -21.95 -11.93
N ASP A 347 3.62 -22.54 -12.84
CA ASP A 347 4.76 -23.36 -12.47
C ASP A 347 5.83 -22.53 -11.75
N LYS A 348 6.55 -23.17 -10.84
CA LYS A 348 7.70 -22.53 -10.19
C LYS A 348 8.84 -22.42 -11.20
N GLU A 349 9.26 -21.19 -11.44
CA GLU A 349 10.35 -20.85 -12.37
C GLU A 349 11.63 -20.46 -11.63
N ASP A 350 12.79 -20.77 -12.20
CA ASP A 350 14.09 -20.37 -11.62
C ASP A 350 14.31 -18.85 -11.70
N ASN A 351 13.74 -18.19 -12.71
CA ASN A 351 13.84 -16.75 -12.93
C ASN A 351 12.46 -16.14 -13.21
N PRO A 352 11.59 -16.02 -12.22
CA PRO A 352 10.18 -15.64 -12.41
C PRO A 352 10.00 -14.26 -13.08
N ALA A 353 10.90 -13.32 -12.82
CA ALA A 353 10.85 -11.99 -13.44
C ALA A 353 11.03 -12.02 -14.97
N MET A 354 11.72 -13.05 -15.49
CA MET A 354 11.94 -13.28 -16.93
C MET A 354 11.04 -14.38 -17.50
N GLY A 355 10.15 -14.95 -16.70
CA GLY A 355 9.31 -16.09 -17.02
C GLY A 355 7.95 -15.73 -17.59
N LEU A 356 6.96 -16.61 -17.32
CA LEU A 356 5.57 -16.46 -17.75
C LEU A 356 4.85 -15.45 -16.83
N ARG A 357 4.80 -14.19 -17.26
CA ARG A 357 4.16 -13.09 -16.52
C ARG A 357 3.45 -12.11 -17.45
N ALA A 358 2.56 -11.30 -16.88
CA ALA A 358 1.94 -10.14 -17.51
C ALA A 358 1.31 -10.48 -18.88
N ILE A 359 1.68 -9.74 -19.93
CA ILE A 359 1.13 -9.95 -21.27
C ILE A 359 1.38 -11.36 -21.81
N ARG A 360 2.42 -12.04 -21.37
CA ARG A 360 2.70 -13.42 -21.79
C ARG A 360 1.62 -14.37 -21.29
N ILE A 361 1.12 -14.18 -20.05
CA ILE A 361 -0.06 -14.91 -19.54
C ILE A 361 -1.28 -14.55 -20.39
N CYS A 362 -1.52 -13.27 -20.64
CA CYS A 362 -2.66 -12.77 -21.41
C CYS A 362 -2.73 -13.38 -22.83
N LEU A 363 -1.59 -13.52 -23.50
CA LEU A 363 -1.54 -14.08 -24.86
C LEU A 363 -1.59 -15.61 -24.87
N THR A 364 -1.19 -16.29 -23.81
CA THR A 364 -1.27 -17.74 -23.68
C THR A 364 -2.60 -18.24 -23.10
N ARG A 365 -3.29 -17.38 -22.34
CA ARG A 365 -4.61 -17.63 -21.73
C ARG A 365 -5.58 -16.50 -22.12
N PRO A 366 -5.97 -16.42 -23.40
CA PRO A 366 -6.74 -15.28 -23.93
C PRO A 366 -8.11 -15.10 -23.28
N GLU A 367 -8.68 -16.12 -22.66
CA GLU A 367 -9.95 -16.05 -21.91
C GLU A 367 -9.84 -15.10 -20.71
N ILE A 368 -8.73 -15.13 -19.97
CA ILE A 368 -8.49 -14.20 -18.84
C ILE A 368 -8.37 -12.77 -19.37
N PHE A 369 -7.61 -12.60 -20.45
CA PHE A 369 -7.38 -11.31 -21.06
C PHE A 369 -8.65 -10.70 -21.66
N LYS A 370 -9.45 -11.50 -22.37
CA LYS A 370 -10.74 -11.06 -22.92
C LYS A 370 -11.69 -10.61 -21.82
N THR A 371 -11.76 -11.33 -20.70
CA THR A 371 -12.58 -10.96 -19.54
C THR A 371 -12.20 -9.55 -19.04
N GLN A 372 -10.90 -9.29 -18.86
CA GLN A 372 -10.42 -7.98 -18.44
C GLN A 372 -10.70 -6.89 -19.50
N LEU A 373 -10.42 -7.16 -20.76
CA LEU A 373 -10.67 -6.18 -21.85
C LEU A 373 -12.15 -5.84 -21.96
N ARG A 374 -13.06 -6.81 -21.90
CA ARG A 374 -14.51 -6.57 -21.93
C ARG A 374 -14.92 -5.61 -20.81
N ALA A 375 -14.45 -5.87 -19.57
CA ALA A 375 -14.71 -4.98 -18.43
C ALA A 375 -14.18 -3.55 -18.67
N LEU A 376 -12.97 -3.41 -19.21
CA LEU A 376 -12.34 -2.12 -19.50
C LEU A 376 -13.10 -1.35 -20.59
N PHE A 377 -13.47 -2.01 -21.70
CA PHE A 377 -14.23 -1.38 -22.78
C PHE A 377 -15.63 -0.95 -22.32
N ARG A 378 -16.32 -1.75 -21.53
CA ARG A 378 -17.61 -1.37 -20.91
C ARG A 378 -17.45 -0.17 -19.98
N ALA A 379 -16.43 -0.18 -19.14
CA ALA A 379 -16.20 0.90 -18.17
C ALA A 379 -15.79 2.22 -18.83
N SER A 380 -15.20 2.18 -20.03
CA SER A 380 -14.75 3.38 -20.74
C SER A 380 -15.88 4.31 -21.23
N VAL A 381 -17.14 3.86 -21.16
CA VAL A 381 -18.33 4.69 -21.38
C VAL A 381 -18.54 5.70 -20.24
N TYR A 382 -18.07 5.37 -19.03
CA TYR A 382 -18.31 6.15 -17.81
C TYR A 382 -17.24 7.19 -17.49
N GLY A 383 -16.17 7.26 -18.30
CA GLY A 383 -15.11 8.26 -18.12
C GLY A 383 -13.93 8.07 -19.08
N ASN A 384 -12.88 8.84 -18.87
CA ASN A 384 -11.71 8.86 -19.76
C ASN A 384 -10.71 7.74 -19.38
N ILE A 385 -11.09 6.48 -19.61
CA ILE A 385 -10.23 5.31 -19.43
C ILE A 385 -9.32 5.16 -20.65
N ASN A 386 -8.04 4.85 -20.38
CA ASN A 386 -7.04 4.41 -21.35
C ASN A 386 -6.46 3.07 -20.87
N ILE A 387 -6.05 2.22 -21.80
CA ILE A 387 -5.54 0.87 -21.52
C ILE A 387 -4.05 0.84 -21.78
N MET A 388 -3.29 0.24 -20.87
CA MET A 388 -1.83 0.09 -20.99
C MET A 388 -1.42 -1.37 -20.85
N TYR A 389 -0.65 -1.88 -21.79
CA TYR A 389 -0.18 -3.27 -21.82
C TYR A 389 1.25 -3.38 -21.31
N PRO A 390 1.51 -4.18 -20.26
CA PRO A 390 2.84 -4.34 -19.66
C PRO A 390 3.70 -5.36 -20.41
N MET A 391 5.02 -5.34 -20.16
CA MET A 391 6.00 -6.36 -20.56
C MET A 391 6.11 -6.64 -22.06
N ILE A 392 5.84 -5.64 -22.89
CA ILE A 392 5.95 -5.74 -24.35
C ILE A 392 7.41 -5.83 -24.78
N ILE A 393 7.71 -6.69 -25.75
CA ILE A 393 9.05 -6.86 -26.35
C ILE A 393 9.05 -6.75 -27.88
N SER A 394 7.88 -6.81 -28.54
CA SER A 394 7.80 -6.84 -30.00
C SER A 394 6.52 -6.19 -30.55
N VAL A 395 6.59 -5.79 -31.83
CA VAL A 395 5.43 -5.32 -32.59
C VAL A 395 4.40 -6.43 -32.77
N ASP A 396 4.84 -7.67 -32.92
CA ASP A 396 3.95 -8.82 -33.12
C ASP A 396 3.05 -9.06 -31.91
N GLU A 397 3.56 -8.86 -30.68
CA GLU A 397 2.73 -8.90 -29.46
C GLU A 397 1.64 -7.83 -29.51
N VAL A 398 1.97 -6.61 -29.88
CA VAL A 398 0.99 -5.51 -30.01
C VAL A 398 -0.09 -5.85 -31.06
N ARG A 399 0.29 -6.43 -32.17
CA ARG A 399 -0.66 -6.86 -33.20
C ARG A 399 -1.55 -8.01 -32.75
N GLN A 400 -1.03 -8.95 -31.98
CA GLN A 400 -1.84 -10.00 -31.35
C GLN A 400 -2.85 -9.41 -30.35
N ILE A 401 -2.43 -8.45 -29.52
CA ILE A 401 -3.32 -7.71 -28.61
C ILE A 401 -4.44 -7.03 -29.40
N LYS A 402 -4.11 -6.30 -30.46
CA LYS A 402 -5.10 -5.63 -31.32
C LYS A 402 -6.10 -6.61 -31.91
N ALA A 403 -5.67 -7.78 -32.34
CA ALA A 403 -6.57 -8.81 -32.87
C ALA A 403 -7.57 -9.27 -31.77
N ILE A 404 -7.10 -9.53 -30.56
CA ILE A 404 -7.97 -9.90 -29.42
C ILE A 404 -8.92 -8.74 -29.06
N VAL A 405 -8.44 -7.50 -29.10
CA VAL A 405 -9.28 -6.32 -28.87
C VAL A 405 -10.43 -6.23 -29.88
N GLU A 406 -10.17 -6.47 -31.17
CA GLU A 406 -11.22 -6.44 -32.19
C GLU A 406 -12.21 -7.61 -32.02
N GLU A 407 -11.76 -8.77 -31.59
CA GLU A 407 -12.66 -9.88 -31.20
C GLU A 407 -13.57 -9.47 -30.03
N VAL A 408 -13.01 -8.86 -28.99
CA VAL A 408 -13.77 -8.39 -27.82
C VAL A 408 -14.81 -7.33 -28.22
N LYS A 409 -14.44 -6.36 -29.06
CA LYS A 409 -15.38 -5.35 -29.57
C LYS A 409 -16.51 -5.98 -30.37
N ALA A 410 -16.20 -6.95 -31.23
CA ALA A 410 -17.20 -7.69 -32.01
C ALA A 410 -18.18 -8.46 -31.10
N GLU A 411 -17.67 -9.15 -30.07
CA GLU A 411 -18.49 -9.87 -29.09
C GLU A 411 -19.42 -8.90 -28.30
N LEU A 412 -18.90 -7.76 -27.84
CA LEU A 412 -19.71 -6.75 -27.15
C LEU A 412 -20.81 -6.17 -28.06
N ALA A 413 -20.46 -5.87 -29.32
CA ALA A 413 -21.41 -5.36 -30.30
C ALA A 413 -22.53 -6.38 -30.64
N GLU A 414 -22.18 -7.67 -30.80
CA GLU A 414 -23.15 -8.74 -31.06
C GLU A 414 -24.12 -8.91 -29.88
N GLN A 415 -23.63 -8.72 -28.65
CA GLN A 415 -24.44 -8.78 -27.43
C GLN A 415 -25.23 -7.51 -27.16
N GLY A 416 -25.06 -6.46 -27.94
CA GLY A 416 -25.72 -5.16 -27.74
C GLY A 416 -25.21 -4.42 -26.49
N ILE A 417 -24.01 -4.74 -26.02
CA ILE A 417 -23.38 -4.09 -24.86
C ILE A 417 -22.66 -2.84 -25.32
N GLU A 418 -22.97 -1.69 -24.69
CA GLU A 418 -22.32 -0.42 -24.99
C GLU A 418 -20.86 -0.42 -24.51
N TYR A 419 -19.96 0.09 -25.35
CA TYR A 419 -18.56 0.25 -25.03
C TYR A 419 -17.98 1.51 -25.69
N GLY A 420 -16.92 2.08 -25.06
CA GLY A 420 -16.23 3.25 -25.59
C GLY A 420 -15.03 2.87 -26.48
N ASN A 421 -14.21 3.87 -26.79
CA ASN A 421 -13.00 3.71 -27.58
C ASN A 421 -11.78 4.26 -26.80
N PRO A 422 -11.31 3.56 -25.76
CA PRO A 422 -10.17 3.98 -24.96
C PRO A 422 -8.89 4.02 -25.81
N ALA A 423 -8.03 5.02 -25.57
CA ALA A 423 -6.69 5.02 -26.12
C ALA A 423 -5.89 3.83 -25.55
N GLN A 424 -5.06 3.23 -26.40
CA GLN A 424 -4.31 2.02 -26.09
C GLN A 424 -2.81 2.27 -26.20
N GLY A 425 -2.11 2.13 -25.10
CA GLY A 425 -0.66 2.31 -25.03
C GLY A 425 0.05 1.10 -24.46
N ILE A 426 1.35 1.19 -24.41
CA ILE A 426 2.20 0.13 -23.85
C ILE A 426 3.14 0.67 -22.78
N MET A 427 3.51 -0.20 -21.86
CA MET A 427 4.59 0.06 -20.92
C MET A 427 5.92 -0.28 -21.57
N ILE A 428 6.79 0.71 -21.62
CA ILE A 428 8.20 0.54 -22.07
C ILE A 428 9.02 0.22 -20.83
N GLU A 429 9.30 -1.05 -20.63
CA GLU A 429 9.98 -1.52 -19.40
C GLU A 429 10.97 -2.65 -19.65
N THR A 430 11.18 -3.01 -20.91
CA THR A 430 12.21 -3.96 -21.32
C THR A 430 13.21 -3.28 -22.26
N PRO A 431 14.51 -3.63 -22.24
CA PRO A 431 15.47 -3.12 -23.22
C PRO A 431 15.03 -3.38 -24.68
N ALA A 432 14.32 -4.49 -24.92
CA ALA A 432 13.79 -4.82 -26.24
C ALA A 432 12.75 -3.78 -26.70
N SER A 433 11.80 -3.41 -25.86
CA SER A 433 10.78 -2.41 -26.20
C SER A 433 11.40 -1.01 -26.44
N VAL A 434 12.47 -0.66 -25.71
CA VAL A 434 13.19 0.59 -25.97
C VAL A 434 13.83 0.57 -27.35
N MET A 435 14.53 -0.51 -27.69
CA MET A 435 15.20 -0.64 -29.01
C MET A 435 14.20 -0.66 -30.16
N MET A 436 13.00 -1.19 -29.93
CA MET A 436 11.90 -1.26 -30.90
C MET A 436 10.91 -0.10 -30.77
N SER A 437 11.23 0.91 -29.95
CA SER A 437 10.27 1.99 -29.63
C SER A 437 9.85 2.81 -30.82
N ARG A 438 10.67 2.90 -31.88
CA ARG A 438 10.30 3.57 -33.12
C ARG A 438 9.13 2.85 -33.83
N GLU A 439 9.26 1.55 -34.03
CA GLU A 439 8.26 0.71 -34.70
C GLU A 439 7.02 0.53 -33.82
N LEU A 440 7.21 0.38 -32.51
CA LEU A 440 6.12 0.28 -31.55
C LEU A 440 5.28 1.56 -31.45
N ALA A 441 5.89 2.73 -31.61
CA ALA A 441 5.20 4.02 -31.59
C ALA A 441 4.20 4.19 -32.76
N GLU A 442 4.40 3.48 -33.86
CA GLU A 442 3.48 3.49 -35.01
C GLU A 442 2.21 2.63 -34.75
N GLU A 443 2.24 1.80 -33.71
CA GLU A 443 1.17 0.83 -33.40
C GLU A 443 0.28 1.25 -32.23
N VAL A 444 0.65 2.25 -31.42
CA VAL A 444 -0.05 2.58 -30.18
C VAL A 444 -0.27 4.08 -30.01
N ASP A 445 -1.14 4.47 -29.08
CA ASP A 445 -1.51 5.86 -28.86
C ASP A 445 -0.59 6.59 -27.87
N PHE A 446 0.15 5.84 -27.03
CA PHE A 446 1.08 6.42 -26.07
C PHE A 446 2.07 5.40 -25.51
N PHE A 447 3.14 5.92 -24.91
CA PHE A 447 4.08 5.16 -24.09
C PHE A 447 4.05 5.62 -22.63
N SER A 448 4.22 4.66 -21.73
CA SER A 448 4.53 4.93 -20.32
C SER A 448 5.73 4.10 -19.90
N ILE A 449 6.78 4.75 -19.41
CA ILE A 449 8.05 4.08 -19.10
C ILE A 449 7.98 3.50 -17.68
N GLY A 450 8.07 2.18 -17.57
CA GLY A 450 8.17 1.43 -16.31
C GLY A 450 9.62 1.35 -15.85
N THR A 451 10.13 2.40 -15.20
CA THR A 451 11.55 2.54 -14.88
C THR A 451 12.11 1.49 -13.95
N ASN A 452 11.28 0.89 -13.09
CA ASN A 452 11.71 -0.16 -12.15
C ASN A 452 12.16 -1.42 -12.90
N ASP A 453 11.29 -1.97 -13.74
CA ASP A 453 11.60 -3.16 -14.54
C ASP A 453 12.64 -2.83 -15.64
N LEU A 454 12.54 -1.65 -16.24
CA LEU A 454 13.57 -1.21 -17.21
C LEU A 454 14.97 -1.19 -16.59
N THR A 455 15.12 -0.67 -15.38
CA THR A 455 16.41 -0.66 -14.66
C THR A 455 16.86 -2.08 -14.34
N GLN A 456 15.97 -2.91 -13.80
CA GLN A 456 16.23 -4.31 -13.46
C GLN A 456 16.77 -5.10 -14.66
N TYR A 457 16.07 -5.04 -15.79
CA TYR A 457 16.47 -5.78 -17.00
C TYR A 457 17.69 -5.18 -17.69
N THR A 458 17.87 -3.86 -17.67
CA THR A 458 19.02 -3.19 -18.27
C THR A 458 20.30 -3.52 -17.53
N LEU A 459 20.25 -3.53 -16.20
CA LEU A 459 21.42 -3.80 -15.36
C LEU A 459 21.59 -5.30 -15.05
N ALA A 460 20.61 -6.14 -15.42
CA ALA A 460 20.57 -7.57 -15.08
C ALA A 460 20.65 -7.81 -13.56
N ILE A 461 19.95 -7.01 -12.77
CA ILE A 461 19.96 -7.05 -11.30
C ILE A 461 18.53 -7.24 -10.82
N ASP A 462 18.30 -8.25 -9.99
CA ASP A 462 17.05 -8.43 -9.28
C ASP A 462 16.93 -7.36 -8.18
N ARG A 463 15.97 -6.44 -8.34
CA ARG A 463 15.70 -5.33 -7.42
C ARG A 463 15.17 -5.78 -6.05
N GLN A 464 14.71 -7.03 -5.92
CA GLN A 464 14.23 -7.57 -4.66
C GLN A 464 15.35 -8.24 -3.85
N ASN A 465 16.51 -8.47 -4.46
CA ASN A 465 17.64 -9.07 -3.80
C ASN A 465 18.47 -8.00 -3.08
N SER A 466 18.24 -7.81 -1.78
CA SER A 466 18.96 -6.84 -0.96
C SER A 466 20.49 -6.97 -0.95
N LYS A 467 21.02 -8.14 -1.34
CA LYS A 467 22.47 -8.33 -1.48
C LYS A 467 23.03 -7.57 -2.67
N LEU A 468 22.17 -7.18 -3.62
CA LEU A 468 22.55 -6.49 -4.84
C LEU A 468 22.31 -4.97 -4.79
N ASP A 469 21.79 -4.43 -3.69
CA ASP A 469 21.45 -2.99 -3.54
C ASP A 469 22.64 -2.08 -3.90
N LYS A 470 23.87 -2.51 -3.60
CA LYS A 470 25.09 -1.74 -3.91
C LYS A 470 25.37 -1.61 -5.41
N PHE A 471 24.79 -2.47 -6.22
CA PHE A 471 24.98 -2.51 -7.67
C PHE A 471 23.77 -1.94 -8.42
N PHE A 472 22.63 -1.80 -7.74
CA PHE A 472 21.40 -1.27 -8.31
C PHE A 472 21.47 0.26 -8.33
N ASP A 473 21.68 0.85 -9.51
CA ASP A 473 21.72 2.29 -9.73
C ASP A 473 20.62 2.70 -10.71
N SER A 474 19.53 3.24 -10.17
CA SER A 474 18.41 3.74 -10.97
C SER A 474 18.78 4.99 -11.81
N HIS A 475 19.85 5.72 -11.44
CA HIS A 475 20.37 6.86 -12.19
C HIS A 475 21.41 6.46 -13.25
N HIS A 476 21.58 5.15 -13.48
CA HIS A 476 22.59 4.65 -14.41
C HIS A 476 22.44 5.28 -15.80
N PRO A 477 23.54 5.77 -16.42
CA PRO A 477 23.47 6.48 -17.70
C PRO A 477 22.82 5.69 -18.84
N ALA A 478 22.89 4.35 -18.80
CA ALA A 478 22.20 3.50 -19.78
C ALA A 478 20.69 3.64 -19.68
N VAL A 479 20.13 3.63 -18.46
CA VAL A 479 18.69 3.79 -18.21
C VAL A 479 18.23 5.17 -18.68
N LEU A 480 18.94 6.23 -18.31
CA LEU A 480 18.59 7.59 -18.72
C LEU A 480 18.64 7.78 -20.25
N ARG A 481 19.61 7.15 -20.95
CA ARG A 481 19.65 7.15 -22.41
C ARG A 481 18.48 6.40 -23.03
N MET A 482 18.07 5.29 -22.43
CA MET A 482 16.91 4.52 -22.89
C MET A 482 15.63 5.34 -22.75
N ILE A 483 15.45 6.06 -21.63
CA ILE A 483 14.32 6.96 -21.42
C ILE A 483 14.32 8.03 -22.54
N GLN A 484 15.43 8.70 -22.76
CA GLN A 484 15.54 9.74 -23.79
C GLN A 484 15.21 9.19 -25.18
N MET A 485 15.79 8.04 -25.56
CA MET A 485 15.51 7.38 -26.84
C MET A 485 14.02 7.08 -27.01
N THR A 486 13.38 6.59 -25.98
CA THR A 486 11.94 6.28 -26.00
C THR A 486 11.09 7.52 -26.23
N VAL A 487 11.36 8.60 -25.49
CA VAL A 487 10.66 9.89 -25.65
C VAL A 487 10.84 10.45 -27.06
N GLU A 488 12.06 10.46 -27.58
CA GLU A 488 12.35 10.95 -28.93
C GLU A 488 11.62 10.16 -30.02
N ASN A 489 11.56 8.84 -29.90
CA ASN A 489 10.86 7.97 -30.84
C ASN A 489 9.35 8.13 -30.77
N ALA A 490 8.77 8.26 -29.56
CA ALA A 490 7.37 8.57 -29.36
C ALA A 490 6.98 9.89 -30.06
N HIS A 491 7.74 10.95 -29.82
CA HIS A 491 7.47 12.26 -30.41
C HIS A 491 7.62 12.28 -31.94
N LYS A 492 8.57 11.52 -32.50
CA LYS A 492 8.70 11.37 -33.97
C LYS A 492 7.47 10.72 -34.59
N ALA A 493 6.79 9.83 -33.86
CA ALA A 493 5.54 9.21 -34.29
C ALA A 493 4.29 10.03 -33.93
N GLY A 494 4.45 11.13 -33.19
CA GLY A 494 3.34 12.02 -32.79
C GLY A 494 2.54 11.52 -31.60
N ILE A 495 3.07 10.57 -30.82
CA ILE A 495 2.45 10.08 -29.58
C ILE A 495 3.18 10.67 -28.35
N TRP A 496 2.47 10.76 -27.24
CA TRP A 496 3.06 11.24 -25.98
C TRP A 496 3.74 10.10 -25.21
N CYS A 497 4.70 10.48 -24.36
CA CYS A 497 5.48 9.54 -23.56
C CYS A 497 5.58 10.01 -22.10
N GLY A 498 5.13 9.15 -21.19
CA GLY A 498 5.18 9.38 -19.74
C GLY A 498 6.15 8.45 -19.02
N ILE A 499 6.33 8.70 -17.71
CA ILE A 499 7.05 7.83 -16.78
C ILE A 499 6.10 7.47 -15.63
N CYS A 500 5.92 6.17 -15.37
CA CYS A 500 5.09 5.68 -14.26
C CYS A 500 5.88 4.87 -13.21
N GLY A 501 7.15 4.62 -13.43
CA GLY A 501 8.03 4.01 -12.44
C GLY A 501 8.47 4.98 -11.34
N GLU A 502 9.08 4.45 -10.29
CA GLU A 502 9.50 5.23 -9.11
C GLU A 502 10.45 6.39 -9.44
N LEU A 503 11.27 6.23 -10.48
CA LEU A 503 12.18 7.26 -10.94
C LEU A 503 11.46 8.56 -11.36
N GLY A 504 10.19 8.46 -11.78
CA GLY A 504 9.36 9.63 -12.09
C GLY A 504 9.14 10.57 -10.90
N ALA A 505 9.23 10.06 -9.68
CA ALA A 505 9.12 10.84 -8.45
C ALA A 505 10.45 11.47 -7.98
N ASP A 506 11.55 11.13 -8.63
CA ASP A 506 12.88 11.63 -8.25
C ASP A 506 13.04 13.12 -8.59
N GLN A 507 13.08 13.93 -7.53
CA GLN A 507 13.21 15.38 -7.65
C GLN A 507 14.55 15.81 -8.27
N ALA A 508 15.60 15.00 -8.13
CA ALA A 508 16.93 15.29 -8.71
C ALA A 508 16.92 15.16 -10.24
N LEU A 509 16.11 14.23 -10.78
CA LEU A 509 15.99 13.97 -12.20
C LEU A 509 14.84 14.71 -12.89
N THR A 510 13.94 15.33 -12.13
CA THR A 510 12.76 16.01 -12.71
C THR A 510 13.13 16.98 -13.83
N LYS A 511 14.15 17.81 -13.64
CA LYS A 511 14.60 18.77 -14.67
C LYS A 511 15.20 18.09 -15.90
N ASP A 512 15.86 16.94 -15.70
CA ASP A 512 16.38 16.15 -16.82
C ASP A 512 15.23 15.54 -17.63
N PHE A 513 14.18 15.02 -16.98
CA PHE A 513 12.99 14.50 -17.67
C PHE A 513 12.25 15.59 -18.44
N LEU A 514 12.11 16.78 -17.86
CA LEU A 514 11.54 17.93 -18.58
C LEU A 514 12.39 18.29 -19.80
N ALA A 515 13.71 18.29 -19.67
CA ALA A 515 14.65 18.57 -20.76
C ALA A 515 14.63 17.49 -21.85
N MET A 516 14.38 16.22 -21.51
CA MET A 516 14.16 15.13 -22.46
C MET A 516 12.83 15.25 -23.20
N GLY A 517 11.88 16.04 -22.67
CA GLY A 517 10.56 16.23 -23.27
C GLY A 517 9.52 15.21 -22.74
N VAL A 518 9.71 14.64 -21.57
CA VAL A 518 8.71 13.75 -20.96
C VAL A 518 7.40 14.51 -20.77
N ASP A 519 6.29 13.97 -21.29
CA ASP A 519 4.99 14.60 -21.29
C ASP A 519 4.20 14.39 -20.00
N GLU A 520 4.45 13.26 -19.32
CA GLU A 520 3.74 12.85 -18.11
C GLU A 520 4.69 12.28 -17.05
N LEU A 521 4.47 12.68 -15.80
CA LEU A 521 5.05 12.04 -14.63
C LEU A 521 3.92 11.47 -13.77
N SER A 522 3.84 10.15 -13.68
CA SER A 522 2.89 9.44 -12.84
C SER A 522 3.60 8.89 -11.60
N VAL A 523 3.19 9.37 -10.44
CA VAL A 523 3.93 9.21 -9.20
C VAL A 523 3.01 8.87 -8.03
N SER A 524 3.57 8.48 -6.89
CA SER A 524 2.77 8.36 -5.67
C SER A 524 2.08 9.69 -5.34
N PRO A 525 0.84 9.69 -4.82
CA PRO A 525 0.08 10.92 -4.58
C PRO A 525 0.83 11.99 -3.79
N GLY A 526 1.62 11.60 -2.78
CA GLY A 526 2.42 12.53 -1.97
C GLY A 526 3.52 13.28 -2.74
N SER A 527 3.94 12.77 -3.90
CA SER A 527 4.98 13.39 -4.74
C SER A 527 4.43 14.43 -5.72
N ILE A 528 3.13 14.52 -5.91
CA ILE A 528 2.48 15.44 -6.87
C ILE A 528 2.87 16.90 -6.60
N LEU A 529 2.60 17.40 -5.41
CA LEU A 529 2.85 18.82 -5.09
C LEU A 529 4.34 19.19 -5.03
N PRO A 530 5.24 18.34 -4.50
CA PRO A 530 6.68 18.56 -4.60
C PRO A 530 7.18 18.69 -6.05
N LEU A 531 6.75 17.81 -6.94
CA LEU A 531 7.12 17.86 -8.35
C LEU A 531 6.52 19.07 -9.07
N ARG A 532 5.25 19.43 -8.76
CA ARG A 532 4.63 20.64 -9.27
C ARG A 532 5.45 21.88 -8.96
N LYS A 533 5.97 21.97 -7.73
CA LYS A 533 6.86 23.07 -7.35
C LYS A 533 8.08 23.14 -8.28
N ILE A 534 8.75 22.02 -8.50
CA ILE A 534 9.93 21.97 -9.38
C ILE A 534 9.58 22.37 -10.81
N ILE A 535 8.46 21.87 -11.35
CA ILE A 535 8.00 22.21 -12.70
C ILE A 535 7.78 23.71 -12.83
N LEU A 536 7.03 24.31 -11.89
CA LEU A 536 6.72 25.74 -11.89
C LEU A 536 7.95 26.65 -11.74
N GLU A 537 9.02 26.15 -11.14
CA GLU A 537 10.28 26.88 -10.91
C GLU A 537 11.35 26.60 -12.00
N THR A 538 11.04 25.73 -12.99
CA THR A 538 12.03 25.32 -14.00
C THR A 538 11.84 26.09 -15.31
N ASP A 539 12.94 26.66 -15.83
CA ASP A 539 13.09 27.10 -17.21
C ASP A 539 13.88 26.01 -17.93
N VAL A 540 13.21 25.25 -18.80
CA VAL A 540 13.77 24.08 -19.47
C VAL A 540 14.84 24.47 -20.47
N GLU A 541 14.63 25.55 -21.21
CA GLU A 541 15.62 26.01 -22.20
C GLU A 541 16.90 26.54 -21.54
N ALA A 542 16.76 27.26 -20.42
CA ALA A 542 17.91 27.68 -19.62
C ALA A 542 18.66 26.48 -19.03
N TYR A 543 17.91 25.46 -18.56
CA TYR A 543 18.50 24.23 -18.02
C TYR A 543 19.29 23.46 -19.09
N LYS A 544 18.74 23.25 -20.30
CA LYS A 544 19.43 22.61 -21.42
C LYS A 544 20.76 23.31 -21.75
N LYS A 545 20.73 24.64 -21.83
CA LYS A 545 21.94 25.44 -22.10
C LYS A 545 23.01 25.23 -21.01
N SER A 546 22.61 25.18 -19.75
CA SER A 546 23.56 24.96 -18.63
C SER A 546 24.24 23.59 -18.66
N LYS A 547 23.56 22.56 -19.20
CA LYS A 547 24.12 21.19 -19.34
C LYS A 547 25.08 21.08 -20.52
N GLN A 548 24.89 21.86 -21.58
CA GLN A 548 25.80 21.88 -22.73
C GLN A 548 27.13 22.57 -22.44
N THR A 549 27.19 23.38 -21.40
CA THR A 549 28.38 24.16 -21.01
C THR A 549 29.30 23.43 -20.02
N LYS A 550 28.83 22.29 -19.50
CA LYS A 550 29.60 21.39 -18.63
C LYS A 550 30.09 20.16 -19.42
#